data_a4dcd5af2dbebeacd9a31fe25f68e763
#
_entry.id   a4dcd5af2dbebeacd9a31fe25f68e763
#
_cell.length_a   1.000
_cell.length_b   1.000
_cell.length_c   1.000
_cell.angle_alpha   90.00
_cell.angle_beta   90.00
_cell.angle_gamma   90.00
#
_symmetry.space_group_name_H-M   'P 1'
#
loop_
_entity.id
_entity.type
_entity.pdbx_description
1 polymer ?
#
loop_
_entity_poly.entity_id
_entity_poly.type
_entity_poly.pdbx_seq_one_letter_code
_entity_poly.pdbx_strand_id
1 'polypeptide(L)'
;MNIPTSLVQTLAVQSQLNLPGTAGRLLKQIRDLENVAPRFVEAGLVLTVDRPASLDTRLSGISTRFTTAKLAGGFLFVCAAVRMDLRFDRNALATEGTDSASVIDDIDFLDQSKRLQLIEVRQAYEMADHAMKMEAPPRILLIEGPLVLNRSMVPLGKASQHAKEYERAVETIRAFWKQHESKLFPWNPAGTVVAGIATERLGAIAAISQQDLRTIEGQQQLLKCDLPKAEILGDINRQRSSISGIGEKRFVRGILGTNSRTAAFKMDVQTPRMEPADLVDDQGVVGFHYRSSVLAEPLLVQLLGNDASWTRQQLNELAGVLIAATVQREGYAVPVPFQLAQQQLHSLKNFLDQYCLTMRRELKNREVEDSWLSDLES
;
A
#
# COMPACT_ATOMS: atom_id res chain seq x y z
N MET A 1 53.85 3.65 15.32
CA MET A 1 52.84 2.57 15.22
C MET A 1 51.50 3.21 15.14
N ASN A 2 50.86 3.19 13.94
CA ASN A 2 49.47 3.62 13.79
C ASN A 2 48.56 2.51 14.33
N ILE A 3 47.90 2.76 15.47
CA ILE A 3 46.88 1.87 15.99
C ILE A 3 45.74 1.88 14.97
N PRO A 4 45.31 0.74 14.43
CA PRO A 4 44.20 0.72 13.49
C PRO A 4 42.95 1.24 14.22
N THR A 5 42.43 2.35 13.74
CA THR A 5 41.18 2.95 14.25
C THR A 5 40.06 1.94 14.05
N SER A 6 39.32 1.57 15.11
CA SER A 6 38.22 0.64 14.98
C SER A 6 37.13 1.27 14.05
N LEU A 7 36.40 0.45 13.32
CA LEU A 7 35.29 0.91 12.47
C LEU A 7 34.32 1.81 13.25
N VAL A 8 34.05 1.46 14.50
CA VAL A 8 33.16 2.22 15.41
C VAL A 8 33.71 3.63 15.67
N GLN A 9 35.02 3.76 15.93
CA GLN A 9 35.65 5.06 16.15
C GLN A 9 35.62 5.91 14.88
N THR A 10 35.89 5.31 13.72
CA THR A 10 35.82 6.00 12.42
C THR A 10 34.39 6.48 12.15
N LEU A 11 33.37 5.64 12.38
CA LEU A 11 31.97 6.00 12.21
C LEU A 11 31.53 7.09 13.19
N ALA A 12 31.99 7.05 14.44
CA ALA A 12 31.69 8.06 15.44
C ALA A 12 32.24 9.45 15.02
N VAL A 13 33.49 9.52 14.56
CA VAL A 13 34.09 10.76 14.06
C VAL A 13 33.36 11.25 12.81
N GLN A 14 33.10 10.38 11.83
CA GLN A 14 32.37 10.74 10.62
C GLN A 14 30.94 11.23 10.92
N SER A 15 30.26 10.59 11.88
CA SER A 15 28.93 11.02 12.27
C SER A 15 28.93 12.43 12.87
N GLN A 16 29.89 12.74 13.76
CA GLN A 16 30.01 14.08 14.33
C GLN A 16 30.31 15.15 13.29
N LEU A 17 31.16 14.85 12.31
CA LEU A 17 31.48 15.78 11.22
C LEU A 17 30.29 16.02 10.27
N ASN A 18 29.52 14.98 9.98
CA ASN A 18 28.42 15.05 9.02
C ASN A 18 27.08 15.51 9.62
N LEU A 19 26.90 15.32 10.93
CA LEU A 19 25.64 15.59 11.63
C LEU A 19 25.14 17.05 11.44
N PRO A 20 25.98 18.09 11.60
CA PRO A 20 25.52 19.49 11.42
C PRO A 20 25.01 19.77 10.00
N GLY A 21 25.72 19.28 9.00
CA GLY A 21 25.32 19.44 7.59
C GLY A 21 24.05 18.69 7.24
N THR A 22 23.88 17.47 7.77
CA THR A 22 22.66 16.66 7.59
C THR A 22 21.48 17.29 8.30
N ALA A 23 21.64 17.70 9.56
CA ALA A 23 20.60 18.39 10.33
C ALA A 23 20.21 19.72 9.67
N GLY A 24 21.18 20.49 9.16
CA GLY A 24 20.90 21.73 8.43
C GLY A 24 20.07 21.52 7.16
N ARG A 25 20.38 20.48 6.35
CA ARG A 25 19.59 20.13 5.17
C ARG A 25 18.16 19.70 5.55
N LEU A 26 18.02 18.89 6.58
CA LEU A 26 16.70 18.47 7.09
C LEU A 26 15.87 19.66 7.56
N LEU A 27 16.47 20.53 8.37
CA LEU A 27 15.80 21.73 8.89
C LEU A 27 15.35 22.65 7.75
N LYS A 28 16.20 22.85 6.74
CA LYS A 28 15.83 23.62 5.56
C LYS A 28 14.62 23.03 4.85
N GLN A 29 14.63 21.71 4.60
CA GLN A 29 13.51 21.02 3.95
C GLN A 29 12.21 21.10 4.75
N ILE A 30 12.29 21.00 6.09
CA ILE A 30 11.12 21.15 6.96
C ILE A 30 10.56 22.57 6.83
N ARG A 31 11.39 23.60 6.92
CA ARG A 31 10.97 24.99 6.77
C ARG A 31 10.38 25.29 5.38
N ASP A 32 10.99 24.75 4.33
CA ASP A 32 10.46 24.89 2.97
C ASP A 32 9.06 24.24 2.86
N LEU A 33 8.84 23.10 3.52
CA LEU A 33 7.51 22.45 3.60
C LEU A 33 6.51 23.26 4.40
N GLU A 34 6.89 23.77 5.58
CA GLU A 34 6.03 24.61 6.42
C GLU A 34 5.58 25.87 5.68
N ASN A 35 6.46 26.44 4.85
CA ASN A 35 6.12 27.63 4.05
C ASN A 35 5.17 27.30 2.88
N VAL A 36 5.27 26.11 2.30
CA VAL A 36 4.49 25.75 1.11
C VAL A 36 3.18 25.07 1.42
N ALA A 37 3.07 24.34 2.54
CA ALA A 37 1.89 23.57 2.90
C ALA A 37 0.60 24.41 2.92
N PRO A 38 0.53 25.63 3.48
CA PRO A 38 -0.68 26.44 3.43
C PRO A 38 -1.16 26.72 2.01
N ARG A 39 -0.24 26.89 1.05
CA ARG A 39 -0.58 27.14 -0.35
C ARG A 39 -1.25 25.95 -1.02
N PHE A 40 -0.89 24.72 -0.61
CA PHE A 40 -1.55 23.50 -1.09
C PHE A 40 -3.01 23.43 -0.60
N VAL A 41 -3.27 23.85 0.63
CA VAL A 41 -4.64 23.94 1.19
C VAL A 41 -5.45 25.02 0.45
N GLU A 42 -4.90 26.21 0.32
CA GLU A 42 -5.54 27.33 -0.38
C GLU A 42 -5.86 27.00 -1.85
N ALA A 43 -4.94 26.29 -2.53
CA ALA A 43 -5.13 25.84 -3.92
C ALA A 43 -6.17 24.72 -4.05
N GLY A 44 -6.55 24.06 -2.97
CA GLY A 44 -7.44 22.88 -3.00
C GLY A 44 -6.74 21.59 -3.40
N LEU A 45 -5.40 21.56 -3.35
CA LEU A 45 -4.60 20.32 -3.52
C LEU A 45 -4.53 19.49 -2.24
N VAL A 46 -4.85 20.09 -1.10
CA VAL A 46 -5.08 19.45 0.18
C VAL A 46 -6.46 19.86 0.68
N LEU A 47 -7.26 18.88 1.05
CA LEU A 47 -8.65 19.04 1.46
C LEU A 47 -8.81 18.56 2.89
N THR A 48 -9.45 19.36 3.73
CA THR A 48 -9.90 18.91 5.04
C THR A 48 -11.08 17.97 4.87
N VAL A 49 -11.10 16.90 5.63
CA VAL A 49 -12.13 15.86 5.57
C VAL A 49 -12.85 15.82 6.91
N ASP A 50 -14.16 15.98 6.87
CA ASP A 50 -14.99 15.86 8.06
C ASP A 50 -15.09 14.39 8.46
N ARG A 51 -14.86 14.12 9.74
CA ARG A 51 -15.17 12.79 10.27
C ARG A 51 -16.69 12.66 10.34
N PRO A 52 -17.24 11.50 9.88
CA PRO A 52 -18.66 11.28 10.05
C PRO A 52 -19.02 11.29 11.55
N ALA A 53 -20.13 11.95 11.89
CA ALA A 53 -20.61 12.02 13.28
C ALA A 53 -20.93 10.62 13.84
N SER A 54 -21.37 9.71 12.98
CA SER A 54 -21.54 8.30 13.28
C SER A 54 -21.14 7.46 12.06
N LEU A 55 -20.56 6.30 12.33
CA LEU A 55 -20.32 5.28 11.31
C LEU A 55 -21.39 4.20 11.44
N ASP A 56 -22.09 3.96 10.32
CA ASP A 56 -22.97 2.80 10.14
C ASP A 56 -22.58 2.16 8.80
N THR A 57 -21.64 1.23 8.84
CA THR A 57 -21.12 0.62 7.62
C THR A 57 -20.45 -0.73 7.92
N ARG A 58 -20.47 -1.60 6.93
CA ARG A 58 -19.66 -2.83 6.90
C ARG A 58 -18.35 -2.58 6.18
N LEU A 59 -17.27 -2.88 6.86
CA LEU A 59 -15.92 -2.70 6.40
C LEU A 59 -15.16 -4.01 6.54
N SER A 60 -14.69 -4.57 5.44
CA SER A 60 -13.79 -5.72 5.48
C SER A 60 -12.38 -5.30 5.10
N GLY A 61 -11.38 -5.90 5.72
CA GLY A 61 -9.99 -5.69 5.37
C GLY A 61 -9.23 -7.00 5.27
N ILE A 62 -8.41 -7.11 4.23
CA ILE A 62 -7.59 -8.26 3.91
C ILE A 62 -6.13 -7.87 4.07
N SER A 63 -5.43 -8.57 4.95
CA SER A 63 -3.98 -8.48 5.09
C SER A 63 -3.33 -9.80 4.67
N THR A 64 -2.17 -9.71 4.05
CA THR A 64 -1.36 -10.85 3.65
C THR A 64 0.02 -10.76 4.26
N ARG A 65 0.64 -11.90 4.47
CA ARG A 65 2.03 -12.00 4.91
C ARG A 65 2.63 -13.31 4.47
N PHE A 66 3.89 -13.28 4.06
CA PHE A 66 4.70 -14.48 3.93
C PHE A 66 5.88 -14.47 4.91
N THR A 67 6.37 -15.67 5.19
CA THR A 67 7.64 -15.89 5.89
C THR A 67 8.38 -17.03 5.22
N THR A 68 9.70 -17.05 5.34
CA THR A 68 10.55 -18.03 4.67
C THR A 68 11.55 -18.63 5.65
N ALA A 69 11.90 -19.90 5.42
CA ALA A 69 13.03 -20.58 6.03
C ALA A 69 13.96 -21.09 4.92
N LYS A 70 15.26 -21.12 5.19
CA LYS A 70 16.23 -21.63 4.22
C LYS A 70 16.06 -23.13 4.01
N LEU A 71 16.25 -23.56 2.79
CA LEU A 71 16.26 -24.95 2.35
C LEU A 71 17.45 -25.15 1.40
N ALA A 72 18.01 -26.33 1.35
CA ALA A 72 19.05 -26.63 0.39
C ALA A 72 18.53 -26.39 -1.05
N GLY A 73 19.10 -25.38 -1.71
CA GLY A 73 18.71 -25.01 -3.08
C GLY A 73 17.55 -23.99 -3.20
N GLY A 74 17.01 -23.46 -2.08
CA GLY A 74 15.90 -22.53 -2.12
C GLY A 74 15.41 -22.10 -0.75
N PHE A 75 14.11 -21.91 -0.66
CA PHE A 75 13.41 -21.55 0.58
C PHE A 75 12.11 -22.33 0.70
N LEU A 76 11.82 -22.76 1.90
CA LEU A 76 10.46 -23.11 2.28
C LEU A 76 9.72 -21.82 2.65
N PHE A 77 8.48 -21.67 2.24
CA PHE A 77 7.68 -20.51 2.59
C PHE A 77 6.28 -20.90 3.06
N VAL A 78 5.71 -20.04 3.87
CA VAL A 78 4.28 -19.99 4.13
C VAL A 78 3.79 -18.59 3.79
N CYS A 79 2.73 -18.52 3.00
CA CYS A 79 2.01 -17.28 2.72
C CYS A 79 0.58 -17.45 3.22
N ALA A 80 0.06 -16.46 3.94
CA ALA A 80 -1.31 -16.48 4.41
C ALA A 80 -1.98 -15.12 4.17
N ALA A 81 -3.29 -15.18 3.92
CA ALA A 81 -4.20 -14.06 3.87
C ALA A 81 -5.23 -14.20 5.00
N VAL A 82 -5.52 -13.10 5.67
CA VAL A 82 -6.57 -13.03 6.69
C VAL A 82 -7.52 -11.88 6.34
N ARG A 83 -8.82 -12.17 6.33
CA ARG A 83 -9.88 -11.19 6.20
C ARG A 83 -10.54 -10.97 7.56
N MET A 84 -10.76 -9.72 7.90
CA MET A 84 -11.53 -9.30 9.07
C MET A 84 -12.75 -8.51 8.62
N ASP A 85 -13.92 -8.98 8.98
CA ASP A 85 -15.20 -8.35 8.68
C ASP A 85 -15.68 -7.59 9.92
N LEU A 86 -15.85 -6.29 9.77
CA LEU A 86 -16.23 -5.38 10.84
C LEU A 86 -17.54 -4.67 10.49
N ARG A 87 -18.37 -4.49 11.49
CA ARG A 87 -19.54 -3.63 11.42
C ARG A 87 -19.39 -2.47 12.39
N PHE A 88 -19.55 -1.29 11.87
CA PHE A 88 -19.76 -0.09 12.66
C PHE A 88 -21.26 0.15 12.78
N ASP A 89 -21.76 0.18 14.00
CA ASP A 89 -23.14 0.56 14.32
C ASP A 89 -23.07 1.72 15.31
N ARG A 90 -23.39 2.94 14.84
CA ARG A 90 -23.35 4.17 15.62
C ARG A 90 -22.04 4.36 16.41
N ASN A 91 -20.91 4.08 15.76
CA ASN A 91 -19.55 4.09 16.32
C ASN A 91 -19.20 2.92 17.27
N ALA A 92 -20.11 2.02 17.56
CA ALA A 92 -19.75 0.73 18.16
C ALA A 92 -19.11 -0.15 17.08
N LEU A 93 -17.98 -0.76 17.41
CA LEU A 93 -17.27 -1.68 16.52
C LEU A 93 -17.55 -3.11 16.94
N ALA A 94 -18.10 -3.89 16.02
CA ALA A 94 -18.27 -5.33 16.19
C ALA A 94 -17.53 -6.10 15.12
N THR A 95 -16.86 -7.17 15.49
CA THR A 95 -16.31 -8.14 14.54
C THR A 95 -17.45 -9.07 14.13
N GLU A 96 -17.81 -9.09 12.84
CA GLU A 96 -18.85 -9.95 12.29
C GLU A 96 -18.30 -11.31 11.83
N GLY A 97 -17.04 -11.34 11.41
CA GLY A 97 -16.42 -12.56 10.92
C GLY A 97 -14.92 -12.45 10.69
N THR A 98 -14.32 -13.60 10.51
CA THR A 98 -12.94 -13.73 10.06
C THR A 98 -12.84 -14.92 9.12
N ASP A 99 -11.99 -14.81 8.12
CA ASP A 99 -11.68 -15.88 7.18
C ASP A 99 -10.18 -15.88 6.88
N SER A 100 -9.62 -17.03 6.53
CA SER A 100 -8.20 -17.15 6.26
C SER A 100 -7.90 -18.22 5.23
N ALA A 101 -6.88 -17.95 4.41
CA ALA A 101 -6.31 -18.91 3.48
C ALA A 101 -4.79 -18.92 3.63
N SER A 102 -4.17 -20.06 3.36
CA SER A 102 -2.72 -20.18 3.40
C SER A 102 -2.20 -21.16 2.37
N VAL A 103 -0.96 -20.95 1.95
CA VAL A 103 -0.20 -21.86 1.10
C VAL A 103 1.17 -22.08 1.72
N ILE A 104 1.63 -23.33 1.69
CA ILE A 104 2.96 -23.76 2.12
C ILE A 104 3.58 -24.50 0.95
N ASP A 105 4.75 -24.06 0.52
CA ASP A 105 5.47 -24.68 -0.59
C ASP A 105 6.95 -24.33 -0.52
N ASP A 106 7.74 -24.85 -1.45
CA ASP A 106 9.12 -24.45 -1.66
C ASP A 106 9.26 -23.50 -2.85
N ILE A 107 10.33 -22.70 -2.84
CA ILE A 107 10.64 -21.74 -3.90
C ILE A 107 12.16 -21.65 -4.08
N ASP A 108 12.62 -21.68 -5.33
CA ASP A 108 14.02 -21.48 -5.66
C ASP A 108 14.47 -20.01 -5.47
N PHE A 109 15.77 -19.75 -5.57
CA PHE A 109 16.37 -18.42 -5.35
C PHE A 109 16.01 -17.38 -6.44
N LEU A 110 15.57 -17.83 -7.63
CA LEU A 110 15.38 -16.93 -8.76
C LEU A 110 14.12 -16.06 -8.57
N ASP A 111 14.32 -14.75 -8.53
CA ASP A 111 13.25 -13.76 -8.34
C ASP A 111 12.32 -14.05 -7.14
N GLN A 112 12.83 -14.77 -6.13
CA GLN A 112 12.08 -15.25 -4.97
C GLN A 112 11.18 -14.17 -4.35
N SER A 113 11.74 -13.01 -4.03
CA SER A 113 10.98 -11.94 -3.37
C SER A 113 9.80 -11.45 -4.21
N LYS A 114 9.99 -11.31 -5.53
CA LYS A 114 8.92 -10.89 -6.44
C LYS A 114 7.85 -11.97 -6.58
N ARG A 115 8.26 -13.23 -6.69
CA ARG A 115 7.33 -14.38 -6.78
C ARG A 115 6.48 -14.48 -5.51
N LEU A 116 7.08 -14.33 -4.33
CA LEU A 116 6.35 -14.34 -3.06
C LEU A 116 5.35 -13.17 -2.97
N GLN A 117 5.72 -11.98 -3.40
CA GLN A 117 4.79 -10.84 -3.46
C GLN A 117 3.64 -11.09 -4.44
N LEU A 118 3.87 -11.78 -5.57
CA LEU A 118 2.80 -12.17 -6.50
C LEU A 118 1.85 -13.21 -5.87
N ILE A 119 2.39 -14.13 -5.08
CA ILE A 119 1.59 -15.09 -4.31
C ILE A 119 0.75 -14.37 -3.26
N GLU A 120 1.30 -13.37 -2.55
CA GLU A 120 0.53 -12.54 -1.61
C GLU A 120 -0.63 -11.83 -2.30
N VAL A 121 -0.38 -11.18 -3.44
CA VAL A 121 -1.42 -10.50 -4.22
C VAL A 121 -2.52 -11.48 -4.62
N ARG A 122 -2.16 -12.67 -5.10
CA ARG A 122 -3.12 -13.71 -5.47
C ARG A 122 -3.98 -14.13 -4.28
N GLN A 123 -3.36 -14.41 -3.13
CA GLN A 123 -4.09 -14.77 -1.91
C GLN A 123 -5.02 -13.65 -1.43
N ALA A 124 -4.62 -12.38 -1.57
CA ALA A 124 -5.47 -11.24 -1.25
C ALA A 124 -6.72 -11.19 -2.13
N TYR A 125 -6.58 -11.41 -3.44
CA TYR A 125 -7.71 -11.40 -4.36
C TYR A 125 -8.60 -12.65 -4.26
N GLU A 126 -8.07 -13.81 -3.92
CA GLU A 126 -8.84 -15.00 -3.57
C GLU A 126 -9.70 -14.73 -2.32
N MET A 127 -9.14 -14.07 -1.29
CA MET A 127 -9.90 -13.64 -0.11
C MET A 127 -10.95 -12.56 -0.44
N ALA A 128 -10.64 -11.65 -1.36
CA ALA A 128 -11.58 -10.65 -1.84
C ALA A 128 -12.77 -11.30 -2.56
N ASP A 129 -12.53 -12.34 -3.34
CA ASP A 129 -13.56 -13.15 -3.99
C ASP A 129 -14.49 -13.81 -2.95
N HIS A 130 -13.92 -14.37 -1.87
CA HIS A 130 -14.71 -14.91 -0.75
C HIS A 130 -15.59 -13.83 -0.10
N ALA A 131 -15.05 -12.61 0.12
CA ALA A 131 -15.83 -11.51 0.68
C ALA A 131 -17.03 -11.13 -0.19
N MET A 132 -16.86 -11.13 -1.51
CA MET A 132 -17.92 -10.78 -2.46
C MET A 132 -18.96 -11.88 -2.66
N LYS A 133 -18.68 -13.12 -2.23
CA LYS A 133 -19.60 -14.26 -2.25
C LYS A 133 -20.44 -14.36 -0.97
N MET A 134 -20.16 -13.56 0.05
CA MET A 134 -20.99 -13.52 1.27
C MET A 134 -22.43 -13.13 0.94
N GLU A 135 -23.37 -13.57 1.75
CA GLU A 135 -24.79 -13.20 1.64
C GLU A 135 -24.99 -11.68 1.69
N ALA A 136 -24.21 -11.01 2.55
CA ALA A 136 -24.18 -9.55 2.63
C ALA A 136 -22.73 -9.05 2.48
N PRO A 137 -22.30 -8.74 1.25
CA PRO A 137 -20.96 -8.22 0.99
C PRO A 137 -20.68 -6.91 1.75
N PRO A 138 -19.40 -6.61 2.06
CA PRO A 138 -19.05 -5.38 2.73
C PRO A 138 -19.36 -4.15 1.84
N ARG A 139 -19.65 -3.00 2.45
CA ARG A 139 -19.78 -1.74 1.70
C ARG A 139 -18.42 -1.25 1.20
N ILE A 140 -17.38 -1.49 1.99
CA ILE A 140 -15.99 -1.14 1.66
C ILE A 140 -15.13 -2.37 1.93
N LEU A 141 -14.38 -2.78 0.91
CA LEU A 141 -13.39 -3.86 0.98
C LEU A 141 -11.99 -3.27 0.84
N LEU A 142 -11.19 -3.39 1.88
CA LEU A 142 -9.82 -2.92 1.91
C LEU A 142 -8.86 -4.08 1.62
N ILE A 143 -7.89 -3.84 0.76
CA ILE A 143 -6.76 -4.74 0.50
C ILE A 143 -5.49 -4.05 0.99
N GLU A 144 -4.73 -4.69 1.87
CA GLU A 144 -3.44 -4.17 2.30
C GLU A 144 -2.42 -4.33 1.17
N GLY A 145 -2.06 -3.20 0.57
CA GLY A 145 -1.19 -3.15 -0.59
C GLY A 145 -1.83 -2.48 -1.80
N PRO A 146 -1.14 -2.50 -2.94
CA PRO A 146 -1.63 -1.87 -4.16
C PRO A 146 -2.69 -2.72 -4.87
N LEU A 147 -3.70 -2.07 -5.47
CA LEU A 147 -4.68 -2.72 -6.36
C LEU A 147 -4.07 -3.18 -7.68
N VAL A 148 -2.99 -2.55 -8.12
CA VAL A 148 -2.30 -2.86 -9.37
C VAL A 148 -0.89 -3.34 -9.09
N LEU A 149 -0.42 -4.27 -9.89
CA LEU A 149 0.94 -4.79 -9.76
C LEU A 149 1.96 -3.70 -10.12
N ASN A 150 3.01 -3.59 -9.30
CA ASN A 150 4.11 -2.66 -9.58
C ASN A 150 4.86 -3.11 -10.84
N ARG A 151 5.35 -2.15 -11.64
CA ARG A 151 6.20 -2.41 -12.81
C ARG A 151 7.41 -3.28 -12.50
N SER A 152 7.97 -3.18 -11.30
CA SER A 152 9.10 -4.01 -10.86
C SER A 152 8.76 -5.50 -10.79
N MET A 153 7.45 -5.83 -10.76
CA MET A 153 6.95 -7.21 -10.73
C MET A 153 6.88 -7.84 -12.12
N VAL A 154 6.92 -7.02 -13.18
CA VAL A 154 6.86 -7.53 -14.57
C VAL A 154 8.10 -8.38 -14.86
N PRO A 155 7.95 -9.62 -15.31
CA PRO A 155 9.07 -10.50 -15.61
C PRO A 155 9.85 -10.03 -16.84
N LEU A 156 11.16 -10.19 -16.80
CA LEU A 156 12.04 -9.87 -17.95
C LEU A 156 11.97 -10.91 -19.07
N GLY A 157 11.57 -12.16 -18.76
CA GLY A 157 11.47 -13.26 -19.71
C GLY A 157 10.17 -14.04 -19.56
N LYS A 158 9.61 -14.52 -20.68
CA LYS A 158 8.32 -15.21 -20.71
C LYS A 158 8.34 -16.66 -20.20
N ALA A 159 9.49 -17.32 -20.18
CA ALA A 159 9.59 -18.75 -19.82
C ALA A 159 10.00 -19.02 -18.37
N SER A 160 10.14 -17.97 -17.54
CA SER A 160 10.57 -18.10 -16.15
C SER A 160 9.42 -18.49 -15.22
N GLN A 161 9.76 -19.08 -14.06
CA GLN A 161 8.76 -19.30 -13.01
C GLN A 161 8.14 -17.98 -12.52
N HIS A 162 8.94 -16.89 -12.52
CA HIS A 162 8.44 -15.55 -12.24
C HIS A 162 7.33 -15.13 -13.23
N ALA A 163 7.50 -15.43 -14.53
CA ALA A 163 6.48 -15.13 -15.52
C ALA A 163 5.17 -15.90 -15.26
N LYS A 164 5.27 -17.16 -14.89
CA LYS A 164 4.10 -18.00 -14.57
C LYS A 164 3.34 -17.45 -13.34
N GLU A 165 4.07 -17.08 -12.28
CA GLU A 165 3.42 -16.49 -11.10
C GLU A 165 2.81 -15.12 -11.39
N TYR A 166 3.45 -14.33 -12.26
CA TYR A 166 2.90 -13.05 -12.71
C TYR A 166 1.60 -13.25 -13.51
N GLU A 167 1.57 -14.16 -14.47
CA GLU A 167 0.39 -14.50 -15.25
C GLU A 167 -0.77 -14.96 -14.35
N ARG A 168 -0.50 -15.86 -13.40
CA ARG A 168 -1.48 -16.32 -12.42
C ARG A 168 -2.05 -15.17 -11.57
N ALA A 169 -1.19 -14.26 -11.10
CA ALA A 169 -1.64 -13.11 -10.33
C ALA A 169 -2.53 -12.18 -11.17
N VAL A 170 -2.13 -11.89 -12.41
CA VAL A 170 -2.92 -11.08 -13.35
C VAL A 170 -4.27 -11.74 -13.63
N GLU A 171 -4.31 -13.04 -13.88
CA GLU A 171 -5.54 -13.79 -14.12
C GLU A 171 -6.47 -13.75 -12.91
N THR A 172 -5.93 -13.94 -11.69
CA THR A 172 -6.72 -13.88 -10.45
C THR A 172 -7.35 -12.49 -10.26
N ILE A 173 -6.57 -11.42 -10.48
CA ILE A 173 -7.06 -10.04 -10.40
C ILE A 173 -8.19 -9.83 -11.43
N ARG A 174 -7.96 -10.17 -12.69
CA ARG A 174 -8.96 -10.03 -13.76
C ARG A 174 -10.23 -10.81 -13.48
N ALA A 175 -10.08 -12.06 -13.04
CA ALA A 175 -11.21 -12.92 -12.71
C ALA A 175 -12.07 -12.32 -11.60
N PHE A 176 -11.45 -11.78 -10.54
CA PHE A 176 -12.15 -11.09 -9.47
C PHE A 176 -12.98 -9.91 -9.99
N TRP A 177 -12.38 -8.99 -10.72
CA TRP A 177 -13.06 -7.80 -11.22
C TRP A 177 -14.20 -8.16 -12.17
N LYS A 178 -13.96 -9.07 -13.11
CA LYS A 178 -14.96 -9.49 -14.10
C LYS A 178 -16.14 -10.25 -13.47
N GLN A 179 -15.85 -11.14 -12.51
CA GLN A 179 -16.88 -11.94 -11.84
C GLN A 179 -17.83 -11.09 -10.99
N HIS A 180 -17.31 -10.02 -10.38
CA HIS A 180 -18.04 -9.20 -9.42
C HIS A 180 -18.45 -7.82 -9.96
N GLU A 181 -18.23 -7.52 -11.24
CA GLU A 181 -18.52 -6.24 -11.87
C GLU A 181 -19.89 -5.67 -11.46
N SER A 182 -20.96 -6.45 -11.53
CA SER A 182 -22.31 -6.01 -11.18
C SER A 182 -22.52 -5.66 -9.70
N LYS A 183 -21.59 -6.06 -8.81
CA LYS A 183 -21.62 -5.80 -7.38
C LYS A 183 -20.63 -4.74 -6.93
N LEU A 184 -19.71 -4.33 -7.80
CA LEU A 184 -18.58 -3.47 -7.48
C LEU A 184 -18.75 -2.06 -8.03
N PHE A 185 -18.30 -1.07 -7.27
CA PHE A 185 -18.07 0.27 -7.78
C PHE A 185 -16.79 0.27 -8.67
N PRO A 186 -16.72 0.93 -9.84
CA PRO A 186 -17.65 1.98 -10.30
C PRO A 186 -18.79 1.49 -11.19
N TRP A 187 -18.86 0.25 -11.61
CA TRP A 187 -19.92 -0.25 -12.49
C TRP A 187 -21.31 -0.19 -11.83
N ASN A 188 -21.35 -0.47 -10.53
CA ASN A 188 -22.55 -0.31 -9.71
C ASN A 188 -22.36 0.82 -8.69
N PRO A 189 -23.06 1.97 -8.84
CA PRO A 189 -22.93 3.09 -7.91
C PRO A 189 -23.27 2.74 -6.44
N ALA A 190 -24.10 1.72 -6.22
CA ALA A 190 -24.44 1.22 -4.90
C ALA A 190 -23.55 0.02 -4.46
N GLY A 191 -22.63 -0.39 -5.30
CA GLY A 191 -21.76 -1.55 -5.10
C GLY A 191 -20.69 -1.36 -4.04
N THR A 192 -19.97 -2.44 -3.78
CA THR A 192 -18.82 -2.44 -2.87
C THR A 192 -17.68 -1.61 -3.46
N VAL A 193 -17.15 -0.69 -2.68
CA VAL A 193 -15.91 0.03 -3.01
C VAL A 193 -14.72 -0.83 -2.60
N VAL A 194 -13.87 -1.21 -3.54
CA VAL A 194 -12.61 -1.89 -3.27
C VAL A 194 -11.48 -0.87 -3.25
N ALA A 195 -10.74 -0.82 -2.16
CA ALA A 195 -9.65 0.12 -1.98
C ALA A 195 -8.35 -0.59 -1.58
N GLY A 196 -7.29 -0.36 -2.34
CA GLY A 196 -5.93 -0.72 -1.95
C GLY A 196 -5.36 0.33 -1.01
N ILE A 197 -4.82 -0.08 0.13
CA ILE A 197 -4.18 0.81 1.09
C ILE A 197 -2.70 0.48 1.17
N ALA A 198 -1.87 1.41 0.76
CA ALA A 198 -0.42 1.23 0.73
C ALA A 198 0.31 2.28 1.57
N THR A 199 1.39 1.87 2.18
CA THR A 199 2.36 2.78 2.82
C THR A 199 3.47 3.19 1.86
N GLU A 200 3.69 2.39 0.82
CA GLU A 200 4.60 2.67 -0.27
C GLU A 200 3.86 3.33 -1.43
N ARG A 201 4.58 4.05 -2.25
CA ARG A 201 3.99 5.01 -3.17
C ARG A 201 4.17 4.65 -4.61
N LEU A 202 3.05 4.65 -5.32
CA LEU A 202 2.97 4.48 -6.74
C LEU A 202 2.38 5.76 -7.35
N GLY A 203 3.23 6.75 -7.61
CA GLY A 203 2.82 8.05 -8.09
C GLY A 203 2.39 8.97 -6.94
N ALA A 204 2.79 10.20 -6.98
CA ALA A 204 2.59 11.08 -5.88
C ALA A 204 2.18 12.46 -6.30
N ILE A 205 1.41 13.07 -5.40
CA ILE A 205 1.12 14.49 -5.45
C ILE A 205 2.41 15.34 -5.53
N ALA A 206 3.54 14.85 -4.99
CA ALA A 206 4.83 15.49 -5.11
C ALA A 206 5.32 15.57 -6.57
N ALA A 207 5.23 14.49 -7.34
CA ALA A 207 5.59 14.46 -8.74
C ALA A 207 4.65 15.36 -9.58
N ILE A 208 3.35 15.32 -9.28
CA ILE A 208 2.36 16.20 -9.91
C ILE A 208 2.65 17.67 -9.59
N SER A 209 3.02 17.98 -8.36
CA SER A 209 3.35 19.35 -7.94
C SER A 209 4.63 19.91 -8.56
N GLN A 210 5.47 19.05 -9.12
CA GLN A 210 6.65 19.46 -9.90
C GLN A 210 6.30 19.91 -11.32
N GLN A 211 5.11 19.64 -11.80
CA GLN A 211 4.62 20.09 -13.10
C GLN A 211 4.06 21.51 -13.00
N ASP A 212 3.89 22.17 -14.14
CA ASP A 212 3.23 23.47 -14.15
C ASP A 212 1.71 23.29 -14.09
N LEU A 213 1.19 23.29 -12.86
CA LEU A 213 -0.25 23.12 -12.60
C LEU A 213 -1.13 24.25 -13.17
N ARG A 214 -0.54 25.30 -13.77
CA ARG A 214 -1.29 26.33 -14.48
C ARG A 214 -1.67 25.90 -15.89
N THR A 215 -1.01 24.88 -16.44
CA THR A 215 -1.29 24.32 -17.76
C THR A 215 -2.23 23.14 -17.69
N ILE A 216 -2.90 22.88 -18.81
CA ILE A 216 -3.79 21.70 -18.94
C ILE A 216 -2.97 20.42 -18.77
N GLU A 217 -1.78 20.36 -19.36
CA GLU A 217 -0.88 19.21 -19.30
C GLU A 217 -0.44 18.93 -17.86
N GLY A 218 -0.13 19.98 -17.09
CA GLY A 218 0.24 19.82 -15.67
C GLY A 218 -0.92 19.32 -14.79
N GLN A 219 -2.16 19.61 -15.18
CA GLN A 219 -3.36 19.17 -14.47
C GLN A 219 -3.88 17.81 -14.92
N GLN A 220 -3.40 17.27 -16.03
CA GLN A 220 -3.92 16.01 -16.62
C GLN A 220 -3.92 14.83 -15.65
N GLN A 221 -2.97 14.80 -14.72
CA GLN A 221 -2.87 13.73 -13.73
C GLN A 221 -3.85 13.88 -12.55
N LEU A 222 -4.45 15.06 -12.36
CA LEU A 222 -5.47 15.27 -11.33
C LEU A 222 -6.84 14.85 -11.83
N LEU A 223 -7.69 14.39 -10.93
CA LEU A 223 -9.10 14.18 -11.25
C LEU A 223 -9.81 15.52 -11.43
N LYS A 224 -10.73 15.57 -12.40
CA LYS A 224 -11.51 16.79 -12.70
C LYS A 224 -12.28 17.32 -11.50
N CYS A 225 -12.77 16.42 -10.61
CA CYS A 225 -13.49 16.82 -9.41
C CYS A 225 -12.62 17.51 -8.35
N ASP A 226 -11.29 17.36 -8.44
CA ASP A 226 -10.33 17.91 -7.47
C ASP A 226 -9.31 18.86 -8.13
N LEU A 227 -9.65 19.45 -9.27
CA LEU A 227 -8.77 20.44 -9.89
C LEU A 227 -8.52 21.64 -8.97
N PRO A 228 -7.29 22.14 -8.93
CA PRO A 228 -6.89 23.24 -8.07
C PRO A 228 -7.43 24.58 -8.55
N LYS A 229 -7.48 25.54 -7.63
CA LYS A 229 -7.87 26.93 -7.92
C LYS A 229 -6.71 27.62 -8.66
N ALA A 230 -6.97 28.16 -9.83
CA ALA A 230 -5.95 28.71 -10.73
C ALA A 230 -5.15 29.90 -10.11
N GLU A 231 -5.78 30.72 -9.26
CA GLU A 231 -5.21 31.96 -8.73
C GLU A 231 -3.94 31.74 -7.89
N ILE A 232 -3.86 30.62 -7.16
CA ILE A 232 -2.79 30.32 -6.20
C ILE A 232 -1.65 29.49 -6.81
N LEU A 233 -1.89 28.89 -7.97
CA LEU A 233 -0.92 27.99 -8.61
C LEU A 233 0.42 28.67 -8.96
N GLY A 234 0.41 29.99 -9.17
CA GLY A 234 1.63 30.75 -9.41
C GLY A 234 2.63 30.69 -8.26
N ASP A 235 2.15 30.63 -7.02
CA ASP A 235 3.00 30.56 -5.82
C ASP A 235 3.61 29.19 -5.66
N ILE A 236 2.82 28.13 -5.86
CA ILE A 236 3.31 26.74 -5.84
C ILE A 236 4.35 26.53 -6.94
N ASN A 237 4.08 27.04 -8.14
CA ASN A 237 5.00 26.89 -9.28
C ASN A 237 6.34 27.60 -9.04
N ARG A 238 6.35 28.76 -8.36
CA ARG A 238 7.60 29.46 -7.98
C ARG A 238 8.47 28.65 -7.02
N GLN A 239 7.87 27.77 -6.23
CA GLN A 239 8.58 26.93 -5.24
C GLN A 239 8.92 25.51 -5.74
N ARG A 240 8.72 25.21 -7.04
CA ARG A 240 8.97 23.89 -7.62
C ARG A 240 10.37 23.35 -7.35
N SER A 241 11.40 24.20 -7.43
CA SER A 241 12.79 23.79 -7.18
C SER A 241 13.02 23.35 -5.73
N SER A 242 12.37 24.01 -4.78
CA SER A 242 12.41 23.59 -3.36
C SER A 242 11.66 22.28 -3.14
N ILE A 243 10.51 22.10 -3.78
CA ILE A 243 9.70 20.89 -3.69
C ILE A 243 10.43 19.68 -4.30
N SER A 244 11.11 19.85 -5.45
CA SER A 244 11.78 18.76 -6.15
C SER A 244 12.89 18.08 -5.34
N GLY A 245 13.51 18.82 -4.41
CA GLY A 245 14.54 18.29 -3.51
C GLY A 245 14.01 17.52 -2.29
N ILE A 246 12.70 17.51 -2.08
CA ILE A 246 12.07 16.86 -0.92
C ILE A 246 11.61 15.47 -1.32
N GLY A 247 12.07 14.46 -0.58
CA GLY A 247 11.59 13.07 -0.78
C GLY A 247 10.08 12.99 -0.57
N GLU A 248 9.42 12.25 -1.42
CA GLU A 248 7.96 12.18 -1.53
C GLU A 248 7.23 11.92 -0.20
N LYS A 249 7.69 10.94 0.59
CA LYS A 249 7.09 10.61 1.89
C LYS A 249 7.13 11.80 2.85
N ARG A 250 8.23 12.54 2.84
CA ARG A 250 8.39 13.74 3.65
C ARG A 250 7.50 14.86 3.13
N PHE A 251 7.40 14.99 1.81
CA PHE A 251 6.53 15.99 1.19
C PHE A 251 5.07 15.76 1.55
N VAL A 252 4.54 14.56 1.32
CA VAL A 252 3.14 14.22 1.64
C VAL A 252 2.86 14.38 3.14
N ARG A 253 3.79 13.94 4.00
CA ARG A 253 3.68 14.15 5.45
C ARG A 253 3.67 15.63 5.84
N GLY A 254 4.39 16.47 5.13
CA GLY A 254 4.51 17.90 5.43
C GLY A 254 3.29 18.71 4.99
N ILE A 255 2.66 18.36 3.88
CA ILE A 255 1.49 19.09 3.36
C ILE A 255 0.16 18.65 3.99
N LEU A 256 0.06 17.38 4.45
CA LEU A 256 -1.17 16.86 5.06
C LEU A 256 -1.25 17.17 6.54
N GLY A 257 -2.31 17.87 6.94
CA GLY A 257 -2.70 18.08 8.32
C GLY A 257 -3.52 16.92 8.91
N THR A 258 -4.07 17.13 10.10
CA THR A 258 -5.02 16.20 10.71
C THR A 258 -6.30 16.14 9.90
N ASN A 259 -6.88 14.95 9.75
CA ASN A 259 -8.12 14.72 9.02
C ASN A 259 -8.11 15.36 7.63
N SER A 260 -7.09 15.07 6.85
CA SER A 260 -6.96 15.65 5.53
C SER A 260 -6.64 14.59 4.47
N ARG A 261 -6.96 14.92 3.24
CA ARG A 261 -6.55 14.17 2.06
C ARG A 261 -5.94 15.08 1.01
N THR A 262 -5.14 14.52 0.12
CA THR A 262 -4.73 15.23 -1.10
C THR A 262 -5.86 15.27 -2.11
N ALA A 263 -5.76 16.16 -3.09
CA ALA A 263 -6.50 16.03 -4.33
C ALA A 263 -6.28 14.63 -4.92
N ALA A 264 -7.32 14.08 -5.53
CA ALA A 264 -7.25 12.78 -6.16
C ALA A 264 -6.51 12.88 -7.51
N PHE A 265 -5.74 11.85 -7.84
CA PHE A 265 -4.90 11.81 -9.03
C PHE A 265 -4.99 10.45 -9.73
N LYS A 266 -4.70 10.45 -11.02
CA LYS A 266 -4.61 9.25 -11.85
C LYS A 266 -3.30 8.56 -11.57
N MET A 267 -3.37 7.29 -11.27
CA MET A 267 -2.19 6.50 -10.90
C MET A 267 -1.57 5.81 -12.10
N ASP A 268 -2.19 6.02 -13.24
CA ASP A 268 -1.75 5.34 -14.40
C ASP A 268 -0.38 5.76 -14.80
N VAL A 269 -0.02 5.30 -15.59
CA VAL A 269 0.20 5.92 -16.80
C VAL A 269 1.61 6.16 -17.17
N GLN A 270 2.47 6.30 -16.29
CA GLN A 270 3.86 6.54 -16.68
C GLN A 270 4.66 5.24 -16.80
N THR A 271 3.99 4.12 -16.70
CA THR A 271 4.61 2.81 -16.84
C THR A 271 4.16 2.13 -18.12
N PRO A 272 4.96 2.20 -19.21
CA PRO A 272 4.59 1.65 -20.52
C PRO A 272 4.41 0.12 -20.58
N ARG A 273 4.31 -0.58 -19.46
CA ARG A 273 4.19 -2.04 -19.40
C ARG A 273 3.14 -2.57 -18.43
N MET A 274 2.44 -1.70 -17.75
CA MET A 274 1.31 -2.06 -16.90
C MET A 274 0.24 -1.00 -17.13
N GLU A 275 -0.57 -1.22 -18.11
CA GLU A 275 -1.78 -0.45 -18.25
C GLU A 275 -2.78 -1.03 -17.26
N PRO A 276 -3.33 -0.25 -16.32
CA PRO A 276 -4.45 -0.67 -15.50
C PRO A 276 -5.60 -1.24 -16.34
N ALA A 277 -5.79 -0.72 -17.53
CA ALA A 277 -6.69 -1.25 -18.56
C ALA A 277 -6.45 -2.73 -18.88
N ASP A 278 -5.20 -3.21 -18.87
CA ASP A 278 -4.91 -4.62 -19.07
C ASP A 278 -5.45 -5.50 -17.93
N LEU A 279 -5.61 -4.93 -16.74
CA LEU A 279 -6.11 -5.65 -15.56
C LEU A 279 -7.61 -5.48 -15.34
N VAL A 280 -8.20 -4.39 -15.76
CA VAL A 280 -9.55 -3.98 -15.36
C VAL A 280 -10.39 -3.34 -16.48
N ASP A 281 -10.23 -3.79 -17.72
CA ASP A 281 -11.09 -3.44 -18.86
C ASP A 281 -11.48 -1.95 -18.87
N ASP A 282 -10.69 -1.07 -19.42
CA ASP A 282 -10.92 0.37 -19.62
C ASP A 282 -11.12 1.22 -18.33
N GLN A 283 -11.12 0.62 -17.15
CA GLN A 283 -11.14 1.37 -15.91
C GLN A 283 -9.72 1.81 -15.52
N GLY A 284 -9.57 3.09 -15.21
CA GLY A 284 -8.34 3.60 -14.65
C GLY A 284 -8.19 3.26 -13.16
N VAL A 285 -7.03 3.55 -12.62
CA VAL A 285 -6.81 3.57 -11.16
C VAL A 285 -6.56 4.99 -10.72
N VAL A 286 -7.27 5.41 -9.71
CA VAL A 286 -7.11 6.72 -9.08
C VAL A 286 -6.59 6.57 -7.67
N GLY A 287 -5.92 7.57 -7.16
CA GLY A 287 -5.41 7.57 -5.80
C GLY A 287 -5.52 8.90 -5.11
N PHE A 288 -5.47 8.87 -3.80
CA PHE A 288 -5.24 10.03 -2.96
C PHE A 288 -4.52 9.60 -1.69
N HIS A 289 -3.77 10.52 -1.10
CA HIS A 289 -3.21 10.28 0.24
C HIS A 289 -4.16 10.83 1.29
N TYR A 290 -4.27 10.17 2.43
CA TYR A 290 -4.97 10.70 3.59
C TYR A 290 -4.12 10.59 4.85
N ARG A 291 -4.43 11.43 5.82
CA ARG A 291 -3.80 11.46 7.13
C ARG A 291 -4.82 11.72 8.22
N SER A 292 -4.88 10.82 9.17
CA SER A 292 -5.85 10.88 10.26
C SER A 292 -5.40 11.77 11.44
N SER A 293 -4.07 11.95 11.61
CA SER A 293 -3.47 12.76 12.67
C SER A 293 -2.08 13.23 12.24
N VAL A 294 -1.63 14.36 12.78
CA VAL A 294 -0.26 14.88 12.54
C VAL A 294 0.84 13.92 13.03
N LEU A 295 0.52 13.03 13.98
CA LEU A 295 1.45 12.01 14.48
C LEU A 295 1.48 10.76 13.59
N ALA A 296 0.44 10.52 12.82
CA ALA A 296 0.31 9.36 11.96
C ALA A 296 1.05 9.53 10.63
N GLU A 297 1.54 8.44 10.05
CA GLU A 297 2.03 8.43 8.67
C GLU A 297 0.87 8.58 7.69
N PRO A 298 1.06 9.28 6.56
CA PRO A 298 0.08 9.29 5.48
C PRO A 298 -0.05 7.92 4.83
N LEU A 299 -1.27 7.56 4.45
CA LEU A 299 -1.57 6.36 3.71
C LEU A 299 -2.04 6.71 2.29
N LEU A 300 -1.64 5.92 1.31
CA LEU A 300 -2.12 6.00 -0.05
C LEU A 300 -3.33 5.09 -0.22
N VAL A 301 -4.42 5.63 -0.73
CA VAL A 301 -5.60 4.91 -1.16
C VAL A 301 -5.55 4.76 -2.67
N GLN A 302 -5.79 3.57 -3.17
CA GLN A 302 -5.98 3.27 -4.58
C GLN A 302 -7.38 2.78 -4.82
N LEU A 303 -8.01 3.27 -5.86
CA LEU A 303 -9.41 2.99 -6.20
C LEU A 303 -9.52 2.74 -7.70
N LEU A 304 -10.43 1.87 -8.09
CA LEU A 304 -10.82 1.77 -9.49
C LEU A 304 -11.67 2.96 -9.92
N GLY A 305 -11.52 3.34 -11.18
CA GLY A 305 -12.32 4.37 -11.82
C GLY A 305 -11.50 5.47 -12.47
N ASN A 306 -12.21 6.46 -12.98
CA ASN A 306 -11.66 7.58 -13.74
C ASN A 306 -12.40 8.89 -13.40
N ASP A 307 -12.23 9.94 -14.20
CA ASP A 307 -12.89 11.23 -14.03
C ASP A 307 -14.42 11.20 -13.99
N ALA A 308 -15.05 10.18 -14.58
CA ALA A 308 -16.50 10.02 -14.59
C ALA A 308 -17.02 9.21 -13.40
N SER A 309 -16.13 8.42 -12.77
CA SER A 309 -16.51 7.49 -11.70
C SER A 309 -16.64 8.19 -10.34
N TRP A 310 -15.80 9.20 -10.08
CA TRP A 310 -15.64 9.78 -8.76
C TRP A 310 -16.05 11.25 -8.70
N THR A 311 -16.82 11.57 -7.69
CA THR A 311 -17.10 12.96 -7.27
C THR A 311 -16.26 13.31 -6.04
N ARG A 312 -16.03 14.62 -5.84
CA ARG A 312 -15.33 15.11 -4.63
C ARG A 312 -16.03 14.68 -3.34
N GLN A 313 -17.36 14.67 -3.35
CA GLN A 313 -18.16 14.27 -2.18
C GLN A 313 -17.91 12.79 -1.85
N GLN A 314 -17.99 11.88 -2.81
CA GLN A 314 -17.73 10.44 -2.60
C GLN A 314 -16.31 10.17 -2.09
N LEU A 315 -15.30 10.87 -2.63
CA LEU A 315 -13.92 10.76 -2.16
C LEU A 315 -13.76 11.29 -0.73
N ASN A 316 -14.45 12.37 -0.36
CA ASN A 316 -14.45 12.90 1.01
C ASN A 316 -15.15 11.95 1.98
N GLU A 317 -16.29 11.40 1.59
CA GLU A 317 -17.03 10.43 2.40
C GLU A 317 -16.18 9.17 2.65
N LEU A 318 -15.56 8.61 1.60
CA LEU A 318 -14.66 7.48 1.73
C LEU A 318 -13.47 7.80 2.64
N ALA A 319 -12.81 8.94 2.42
CA ALA A 319 -11.69 9.38 3.25
C ALA A 319 -12.13 9.59 4.71
N GLY A 320 -13.33 10.12 4.95
CA GLY A 320 -13.89 10.28 6.29
C GLY A 320 -14.08 8.95 7.01
N VAL A 321 -14.60 7.93 6.32
CA VAL A 321 -14.72 6.56 6.86
C VAL A 321 -13.35 5.98 7.16
N LEU A 322 -12.39 6.08 6.23
CA LEU A 322 -11.03 5.55 6.41
C LEU A 322 -10.31 6.23 7.58
N ILE A 323 -10.41 7.57 7.70
CA ILE A 323 -9.84 8.34 8.82
C ILE A 323 -10.43 7.85 10.15
N ALA A 324 -11.74 7.68 10.23
CA ALA A 324 -12.41 7.23 11.45
C ALA A 324 -12.08 5.77 11.78
N ALA A 325 -11.87 4.92 10.78
CA ALA A 325 -11.53 3.51 10.93
C ALA A 325 -10.01 3.25 11.02
N THR A 326 -9.17 4.28 11.16
CA THR A 326 -7.71 4.14 11.25
C THR A 326 -7.23 4.24 12.68
N VAL A 327 -6.50 3.22 13.13
CA VAL A 327 -5.75 3.26 14.41
C VAL A 327 -4.51 4.12 14.22
N GLN A 328 -4.26 4.97 15.20
CA GLN A 328 -3.17 5.93 15.17
C GLN A 328 -2.20 5.66 16.32
N ARG A 329 -0.94 5.54 15.98
CA ARG A 329 0.19 5.56 16.92
C ARG A 329 1.24 6.50 16.36
N GLU A 330 2.16 6.95 17.20
CA GLU A 330 3.26 7.78 16.75
C GLU A 330 4.05 7.10 15.62
N GLY A 331 4.16 7.77 14.47
CA GLY A 331 4.84 7.24 13.29
C GLY A 331 4.14 6.08 12.59
N TYR A 332 2.92 5.71 13.01
CA TYR A 332 2.19 4.57 12.48
C TYR A 332 0.70 4.86 12.31
N ALA A 333 0.15 4.43 11.20
CA ALA A 333 -1.29 4.44 10.94
C ALA A 333 -1.69 3.16 10.21
N VAL A 334 -2.77 2.53 10.62
CA VAL A 334 -3.29 1.34 9.98
C VAL A 334 -4.81 1.26 10.15
N PRO A 335 -5.58 0.93 9.11
CA PRO A 335 -6.99 0.61 9.24
C PRO A 335 -7.24 -0.52 10.26
N VAL A 336 -8.26 -0.37 11.09
CA VAL A 336 -8.59 -1.34 12.15
C VAL A 336 -8.66 -2.79 11.64
N PRO A 337 -9.34 -3.10 10.50
CA PRO A 337 -9.41 -4.48 10.04
C PRO A 337 -8.03 -5.05 9.70
N PHE A 338 -7.10 -4.25 9.18
CA PHE A 338 -5.73 -4.71 8.94
C PHE A 338 -4.98 -4.98 10.25
N GLN A 339 -5.13 -4.11 11.25
CA GLN A 339 -4.50 -4.34 12.53
C GLN A 339 -4.92 -5.68 13.15
N LEU A 340 -6.22 -6.00 13.09
CA LEU A 340 -6.74 -7.25 13.62
C LEU A 340 -6.26 -8.46 12.80
N ALA A 341 -6.26 -8.35 11.47
CA ALA A 341 -5.73 -9.38 10.58
C ALA A 341 -4.23 -9.63 10.81
N GLN A 342 -3.44 -8.56 10.91
CA GLN A 342 -2.01 -8.65 11.17
C GLN A 342 -1.69 -9.33 12.50
N GLN A 343 -2.52 -9.16 13.54
CA GLN A 343 -2.35 -9.85 14.82
C GLN A 343 -2.41 -11.38 14.65
N GLN A 344 -3.30 -11.88 13.81
CA GLN A 344 -3.37 -13.31 13.48
C GLN A 344 -2.14 -13.77 12.67
N LEU A 345 -1.71 -12.95 11.71
CA LEU A 345 -0.56 -13.24 10.86
C LEU A 345 0.80 -13.25 11.60
N HIS A 346 0.88 -12.69 12.79
CA HIS A 346 2.11 -12.76 13.60
C HIS A 346 2.54 -14.17 13.97
N SER A 347 1.61 -15.13 14.01
CA SER A 347 1.90 -16.54 14.33
C SER A 347 2.61 -17.31 13.21
N LEU A 348 2.66 -16.78 11.99
CA LEU A 348 3.19 -17.48 10.80
C LEU A 348 4.65 -17.94 10.97
N LYS A 349 5.50 -17.09 11.57
CA LYS A 349 6.89 -17.45 11.79
C LYS A 349 7.02 -18.66 12.71
N ASN A 350 6.33 -18.63 13.84
CA ASN A 350 6.36 -19.75 14.80
C ASN A 350 5.79 -21.03 14.15
N PHE A 351 4.77 -20.91 13.33
CA PHE A 351 4.23 -22.02 12.57
C PHE A 351 5.27 -22.60 11.62
N LEU A 352 5.95 -21.77 10.82
CA LEU A 352 6.97 -22.22 9.88
C LEU A 352 8.13 -22.90 10.60
N ASP A 353 8.59 -22.34 11.74
CA ASP A 353 9.65 -22.94 12.54
C ASP A 353 9.26 -24.35 13.03
N GLN A 354 8.01 -24.54 13.50
CA GLN A 354 7.48 -25.86 13.91
C GLN A 354 7.36 -26.82 12.70
N TYR A 355 6.94 -26.31 11.55
CA TYR A 355 6.86 -27.08 10.32
C TYR A 355 8.24 -27.57 9.86
N CYS A 356 9.27 -26.70 9.89
CA CYS A 356 10.65 -27.06 9.61
C CYS A 356 11.18 -28.16 10.54
N LEU A 357 10.89 -28.05 11.84
CA LEU A 357 11.27 -29.10 12.81
C LEU A 357 10.60 -30.45 12.50
N THR A 358 9.32 -30.40 12.13
CA THR A 358 8.57 -31.62 11.77
C THR A 358 9.11 -32.23 10.48
N MET A 359 9.35 -31.40 9.47
CA MET A 359 9.94 -31.84 8.20
C MET A 359 11.35 -32.43 8.40
N ARG A 360 12.18 -31.81 9.23
CA ARG A 360 13.51 -32.33 9.58
C ARG A 360 13.42 -33.73 10.20
N ARG A 361 12.49 -33.94 11.13
CA ARG A 361 12.27 -35.28 11.74
C ARG A 361 11.85 -36.32 10.70
N GLU A 362 10.95 -35.93 9.81
CA GLU A 362 10.45 -36.81 8.74
C GLU A 362 11.59 -37.18 7.75
N LEU A 363 12.43 -36.22 7.38
CA LEU A 363 13.59 -36.46 6.49
C LEU A 363 14.64 -37.34 7.16
N LYS A 364 14.91 -37.18 8.48
CA LYS A 364 15.78 -38.08 9.24
C LYS A 364 15.25 -39.50 9.29
N ASN A 365 13.94 -39.66 9.46
CA ASN A 365 13.31 -40.99 9.41
C ASN A 365 13.44 -41.68 8.03
N ARG A 366 13.70 -40.89 6.96
CA ARG A 366 13.96 -41.35 5.60
C ARG A 366 15.45 -41.45 5.28
N GLU A 367 16.31 -41.45 6.28
CA GLU A 367 17.76 -41.61 6.18
C GLU A 367 18.48 -40.52 5.34
N VAL A 368 17.91 -39.31 5.31
CA VAL A 368 18.55 -38.13 4.70
C VAL A 368 19.71 -37.66 5.59
N GLU A 369 20.89 -37.45 5.01
CA GLU A 369 22.08 -37.03 5.71
C GLU A 369 21.90 -35.66 6.39
N ASP A 370 22.46 -35.50 7.59
CA ASP A 370 22.35 -34.26 8.39
C ASP A 370 22.90 -33.00 7.69
N SER A 371 23.84 -33.18 6.74
CA SER A 371 24.37 -32.09 5.92
C SER A 371 23.31 -31.38 5.09
N TRP A 372 22.27 -32.09 4.63
CA TRP A 372 21.13 -31.52 3.91
C TRP A 372 20.10 -30.87 4.79
N LEU A 373 20.16 -31.15 6.10
CA LEU A 373 19.18 -30.69 7.09
C LEU A 373 19.68 -29.49 7.88
N SER A 374 20.94 -29.10 7.74
CA SER A 374 21.56 -28.00 8.49
C SER A 374 20.88 -26.66 8.26
N ASP A 375 20.37 -26.42 7.05
CA ASP A 375 19.68 -25.17 6.69
C ASP A 375 18.25 -25.06 7.28
N LEU A 376 17.71 -26.18 7.79
CA LEU A 376 16.41 -26.20 8.48
C LEU A 376 16.54 -25.89 9.99
N GLU A 377 17.72 -25.51 10.44
CA GLU A 377 17.95 -24.92 11.77
C GLU A 377 17.83 -23.38 11.66
N SER A 378 16.74 -22.85 12.11
CA SER A 378 16.51 -21.41 12.21
C SER A 378 16.87 -20.88 13.60
#